data_de9a8bfa3e801e8a7756a3886a0d544f
#
_entry.id   de9a8bfa3e801e8a7756a3886a0d544f
#
_cell.length_a   1.000
_cell.length_b   1.000
_cell.length_c   1.000
_cell.angle_alpha   90.00
_cell.angle_beta   90.00
_cell.angle_gamma   90.00
#
_symmetry.space_group_name_H-M   'P 1'
#
loop_
_entity.id
_entity.type
_entity.pdbx_description
1 polymer ?
#
loop_
_entity_poly.entity_id
_entity_poly.type
_entity_poly.pdbx_seq_one_letter_code
_entity_poly.pdbx_strand_id
1 'polypeptide(L)'
;LQKSPSKSVSTQGLKVLLVGNNPIEMSKIYDQLKSLKERIAKIDISFDDRETLAYVNSHKPNCILIDDNYGSSPIKKLMTSLKNVKNNSASLTLLKTKNTTELLVGFQEYLMKESITADRLYSSLKNGLKFRKTRAYLKDKFSAK
;
A
#
# COMPACT_ATOMS: atom_id res chain seq x y z
N LEU A 1 28.87 6.47 -17.69
CA LEU A 1 28.20 6.38 -17.64
C LEU A 1 27.15 6.11 -17.37
N GLN A 2 26.94 6.00 -17.41
CA GLN A 2 26.03 5.85 -17.26
C GLN A 2 25.28 5.17 -16.72
N LYS A 3 25.20 5.15 -16.19
CA LYS A 3 24.51 4.49 -15.66
C LYS A 3 23.46 3.88 -15.95
N SER A 4 23.41 3.07 -15.79
CA SER A 4 22.46 2.43 -16.63
C SER A 4 21.03 2.75 -16.22
N PRO A 5 20.24 3.22 -17.14
CA PRO A 5 18.88 3.64 -16.81
C PRO A 5 18.03 2.54 -16.22
N SER A 6 18.14 1.34 -16.75
CA SER A 6 17.29 0.25 -16.26
C SER A 6 17.59 -0.07 -14.81
N LYS A 7 18.84 0.04 -14.44
CA LYS A 7 19.21 -0.15 -13.07
C LYS A 7 18.60 0.90 -12.19
N SER A 8 18.67 2.15 -12.61
CA SER A 8 18.06 3.24 -11.85
C SER A 8 16.59 2.99 -11.65
N VAL A 9 15.91 2.58 -12.70
CA VAL A 9 14.48 2.33 -12.60
C VAL A 9 14.18 1.22 -11.59
N SER A 10 14.93 0.15 -11.66
CA SER A 10 14.66 -0.98 -10.79
C SER A 10 14.97 -0.69 -9.34
N THR A 11 15.87 0.27 -9.08
CA THR A 11 16.22 0.64 -7.72
C THR A 11 15.49 1.87 -7.21
N GLN A 12 14.66 2.47 -8.04
CA GLN A 12 13.82 3.56 -7.58
C GLN A 12 12.92 3.03 -6.47
N GLY A 13 12.64 3.86 -5.53
CA GLY A 13 11.81 3.45 -4.42
C GLY A 13 10.37 3.22 -4.83
N LEU A 14 9.62 2.80 -3.87
CA LEU A 14 8.21 2.51 -4.05
C LEU A 14 7.39 3.79 -4.06
N LYS A 15 6.27 3.74 -4.76
CA LYS A 15 5.26 4.80 -4.69
C LYS A 15 4.17 4.33 -3.74
N VAL A 16 3.95 5.06 -2.68
CA VAL A 16 3.06 4.67 -1.60
C VAL A 16 1.93 5.67 -1.43
N LEU A 17 0.72 5.16 -1.32
CA LEU A 17 -0.44 5.97 -0.98
C LEU A 17 -0.92 5.60 0.41
N LEU A 18 -1.04 6.59 1.28
CA LEU A 18 -1.53 6.40 2.64
C LEU A 18 -2.97 6.90 2.71
N VAL A 19 -3.88 6.04 3.12
CA VAL A 19 -5.31 6.34 3.18
C VAL A 19 -5.80 6.30 4.61
N GLY A 20 -6.52 7.31 5.03
CA GLY A 20 -7.11 7.36 6.36
C GLY A 20 -7.84 8.67 6.55
N ASN A 21 -8.50 8.81 7.70
CA ASN A 21 -9.25 10.04 7.99
C ASN A 21 -8.80 10.73 9.27
N ASN A 22 -7.71 10.27 9.88
CA ASN A 22 -7.20 10.91 11.09
C ASN A 22 -5.80 11.47 10.80
N PRO A 23 -5.70 12.79 10.55
CA PRO A 23 -4.41 13.38 10.15
C PRO A 23 -3.30 13.20 11.19
N ILE A 24 -3.65 13.19 12.47
CA ILE A 24 -2.64 13.05 13.52
C ILE A 24 -2.01 11.66 13.48
N GLU A 25 -2.85 10.62 13.40
CA GLU A 25 -2.34 9.25 13.30
C GLU A 25 -1.58 9.06 12.00
N MET A 26 -2.08 9.62 10.92
CA MET A 26 -1.44 9.48 9.63
C MET A 26 -0.09 10.17 9.56
N SER A 27 0.06 11.27 10.28
CA SER A 27 1.34 11.98 10.25
C SER A 27 2.45 11.13 10.86
N LYS A 28 2.13 10.31 11.84
CA LYS A 28 3.12 9.43 12.45
C LYS A 28 3.62 8.38 11.44
N ILE A 29 2.69 7.83 10.68
CA ILE A 29 3.05 6.87 9.64
C ILE A 29 3.84 7.55 8.53
N TYR A 30 3.39 8.73 8.15
CA TYR A 30 4.05 9.51 7.13
C TYR A 30 5.51 9.79 7.49
N ASP A 31 5.76 10.15 8.76
CA ASP A 31 7.11 10.43 9.20
C ASP A 31 8.01 9.19 9.12
N GLN A 32 7.46 8.02 9.46
CA GLN A 32 8.21 6.78 9.32
C GLN A 32 8.54 6.51 7.85
N LEU A 33 7.57 6.73 6.97
CA LEU A 33 7.81 6.54 5.54
C LEU A 33 8.86 7.51 5.02
N LYS A 34 8.81 8.75 5.47
CA LYS A 34 9.78 9.75 5.03
C LYS A 34 11.20 9.42 5.43
N SER A 35 11.37 8.72 6.53
CA SER A 35 12.72 8.33 6.95
C SER A 35 13.34 7.29 6.01
N LEU A 36 12.53 6.72 5.14
CA LEU A 36 13.00 5.73 4.15
C LEU A 36 13.18 6.35 2.77
N LYS A 37 13.51 7.62 2.71
CA LYS A 37 13.48 8.38 1.47
C LYS A 37 14.29 7.80 0.32
N GLU A 38 15.30 6.98 0.62
CA GLU A 38 16.07 6.36 -0.46
C GLU A 38 15.40 5.12 -1.02
N ARG A 39 14.39 4.63 -0.31
CA ARG A 39 13.70 3.40 -0.69
C ARG A 39 12.27 3.66 -1.15
N ILE A 40 11.75 4.83 -0.82
CA ILE A 40 10.40 5.22 -1.20
C ILE A 40 10.48 6.45 -2.08
N ALA A 41 10.05 6.33 -3.31
CA ALA A 41 10.17 7.41 -4.28
C ALA A 41 9.14 8.50 -4.07
N LYS A 42 7.94 8.11 -3.64
CA LYS A 42 6.86 9.07 -3.51
C LYS A 42 5.87 8.60 -2.45
N ILE A 43 5.41 9.54 -1.64
CA ILE A 43 4.40 9.27 -0.62
C ILE A 43 3.30 10.30 -0.83
N ASP A 44 2.07 9.81 -1.00
CA ASP A 44 0.92 10.68 -1.09
C ASP A 44 -0.13 10.23 -0.08
N ILE A 45 -1.05 11.11 0.23
CA ILE A 45 -2.06 10.88 1.25
C ILE A 45 -3.43 11.18 0.66
N SER A 46 -4.41 10.36 0.98
CA SER A 46 -5.79 10.66 0.65
C SER A 46 -6.67 10.43 1.86
N PHE A 47 -7.75 11.19 1.93
CA PHE A 47 -8.63 11.20 3.09
C PHE A 47 -10.01 10.64 2.81
N ASP A 48 -10.34 10.33 1.58
CA ASP A 48 -11.64 9.77 1.26
C ASP A 48 -11.56 8.89 0.01
N ASP A 49 -12.65 8.20 -0.27
CA ASP A 49 -12.69 7.24 -1.38
C ASP A 49 -12.47 7.90 -2.73
N ARG A 50 -13.06 9.07 -2.92
CA ARG A 50 -12.95 9.74 -4.21
C ARG A 50 -11.51 10.09 -4.53
N GLU A 51 -10.82 10.69 -3.55
CA GLU A 51 -9.40 11.02 -3.72
C GLU A 51 -8.58 9.77 -3.97
N THR A 52 -8.87 8.73 -3.20
CA THR A 52 -8.12 7.48 -3.30
C THR A 52 -8.26 6.86 -4.69
N LEU A 53 -9.49 6.75 -5.16
CA LEU A 53 -9.72 6.12 -6.46
C LEU A 53 -9.15 6.95 -7.61
N ALA A 54 -9.28 8.26 -7.52
CA ALA A 54 -8.71 9.14 -8.54
C ALA A 54 -7.19 9.00 -8.57
N TYR A 55 -6.57 8.98 -7.40
CA TYR A 55 -5.12 8.86 -7.32
C TYR A 55 -4.65 7.51 -7.86
N VAL A 56 -5.29 6.43 -7.44
CA VAL A 56 -4.89 5.09 -7.89
C VAL A 56 -5.04 4.97 -9.40
N ASN A 57 -6.10 5.52 -9.94
CA ASN A 57 -6.34 5.45 -11.37
C ASN A 57 -5.28 6.22 -12.18
N SER A 58 -4.86 7.37 -11.68
CA SER A 58 -3.96 8.22 -12.45
C SER A 58 -2.48 7.99 -12.15
N HIS A 59 -2.13 7.60 -10.94
CA HIS A 59 -0.72 7.49 -10.52
C HIS A 59 -0.23 6.07 -10.34
N LYS A 60 -1.12 5.11 -10.25
CA LYS A 60 -0.76 3.69 -10.12
C LYS A 60 0.29 3.44 -9.03
N PRO A 61 -0.03 3.71 -7.77
CA PRO A 61 0.94 3.47 -6.69
C PRO A 61 1.27 1.98 -6.59
N ASN A 62 2.44 1.69 -6.04
CA ASN A 62 2.86 0.30 -5.82
C ASN A 62 2.21 -0.30 -4.58
N CYS A 63 1.99 0.52 -3.57
CA CYS A 63 1.47 0.09 -2.28
C CYS A 63 0.44 1.07 -1.78
N ILE A 64 -0.61 0.53 -1.16
CA ILE A 64 -1.64 1.35 -0.52
C ILE A 64 -1.72 0.92 0.93
N LEU A 65 -1.47 1.86 1.84
CA LEU A 65 -1.58 1.65 3.27
C LEU A 65 -2.90 2.23 3.72
N ILE A 66 -3.74 1.43 4.36
CA ILE A 66 -5.04 1.90 4.82
C ILE A 66 -5.07 1.82 6.34
N ASP A 67 -5.33 2.96 6.98
CA ASP A 67 -5.45 3.06 8.42
C ASP A 67 -6.83 2.55 8.84
N ASP A 68 -6.89 1.63 9.81
CA ASP A 68 -8.18 1.06 10.20
C ASP A 68 -9.11 2.08 10.86
N ASN A 69 -8.60 3.26 11.24
CA ASN A 69 -9.45 4.35 11.71
C ASN A 69 -10.40 4.86 10.63
N TYR A 70 -10.11 4.52 9.39
CA TYR A 70 -10.99 4.86 8.28
C TYR A 70 -12.37 4.23 8.47
N GLY A 71 -12.43 3.12 9.19
CA GLY A 71 -13.67 2.43 9.48
C GLY A 71 -13.82 1.16 8.66
N SER A 72 -14.32 0.09 9.29
CA SER A 72 -14.39 -1.19 8.60
C SER A 72 -15.34 -1.18 7.42
N SER A 73 -16.50 -0.55 7.55
CA SER A 73 -17.44 -0.48 6.45
C SER A 73 -16.91 0.35 5.28
N PRO A 74 -16.39 1.57 5.51
CA PRO A 74 -15.76 2.32 4.44
C PRO A 74 -14.58 1.59 3.80
N ILE A 75 -13.80 0.87 4.59
CA ILE A 75 -12.67 0.11 4.05
C ILE A 75 -13.15 -0.98 3.11
N LYS A 76 -14.16 -1.73 3.50
CA LYS A 76 -14.70 -2.78 2.64
C LYS A 76 -15.23 -2.21 1.33
N LYS A 77 -15.89 -1.08 1.42
CA LYS A 77 -16.42 -0.42 0.24
C LYS A 77 -15.29 0.05 -0.67
N LEU A 78 -14.27 0.65 -0.08
CA LEU A 78 -13.12 1.12 -0.84
C LEU A 78 -12.42 -0.04 -1.54
N MET A 79 -12.24 -1.15 -0.83
CA MET A 79 -11.56 -2.31 -1.42
C MET A 79 -12.33 -2.87 -2.61
N THR A 80 -13.66 -2.88 -2.51
CA THR A 80 -14.48 -3.31 -3.63
C THR A 80 -14.26 -2.40 -4.83
N SER A 81 -14.24 -1.08 -4.59
CA SER A 81 -14.02 -0.12 -5.66
C SER A 81 -12.63 -0.25 -6.27
N LEU A 82 -11.62 -0.51 -5.44
CA LEU A 82 -10.25 -0.65 -5.92
C LEU A 82 -10.11 -1.85 -6.88
N LYS A 83 -10.86 -2.90 -6.64
CA LYS A 83 -10.83 -4.05 -7.54
C LYS A 83 -11.27 -3.71 -8.95
N ASN A 84 -12.08 -2.68 -9.08
CA ASN A 84 -12.61 -2.26 -10.36
C ASN A 84 -11.73 -1.23 -11.07
N VAL A 85 -10.66 -0.78 -10.44
CA VAL A 85 -9.74 0.15 -11.09
C VAL A 85 -8.88 -0.63 -12.06
N LYS A 86 -8.90 -0.21 -13.31
CA LYS A 86 -8.19 -0.90 -14.35
C LYS A 86 -6.67 -0.83 -14.14
N ASN A 87 -6.01 -1.96 -14.29
CA ASN A 87 -4.56 -2.05 -14.16
C ASN A 87 -4.04 -1.71 -12.78
N ASN A 88 -4.88 -1.86 -11.77
CA ASN A 88 -4.45 -1.65 -10.40
C ASN A 88 -3.79 -2.92 -9.88
N SER A 89 -2.49 -2.83 -9.62
CA SER A 89 -1.73 -3.95 -9.08
C SER A 89 -1.08 -3.60 -7.74
N ALA A 90 -1.57 -2.57 -7.10
CA ALA A 90 -1.02 -2.15 -5.81
C ALA A 90 -1.23 -3.21 -4.74
N SER A 91 -0.24 -3.39 -3.88
CA SER A 91 -0.44 -4.23 -2.70
C SER A 91 -1.18 -3.43 -1.65
N LEU A 92 -1.98 -4.12 -0.84
CA LEU A 92 -2.78 -3.49 0.18
C LEU A 92 -2.29 -3.90 1.55
N THR A 93 -2.00 -2.95 2.40
CA THR A 93 -1.57 -3.19 3.78
C THR A 93 -2.52 -2.49 4.72
N LEU A 94 -3.01 -3.21 5.71
CA LEU A 94 -3.88 -2.64 6.72
C LEU A 94 -3.07 -2.29 7.95
N LEU A 95 -3.19 -1.04 8.39
CA LEU A 95 -2.57 -0.57 9.64
C LEU A 95 -3.61 -0.72 10.74
N LYS A 96 -3.34 -1.62 11.67
CA LYS A 96 -4.33 -2.04 12.67
C LYS A 96 -4.11 -1.39 14.01
N THR A 97 -5.21 -0.98 14.62
CA THR A 97 -5.21 -0.56 16.00
C THR A 97 -5.26 -1.79 16.90
N LYS A 98 -4.56 -1.73 18.02
CA LYS A 98 -4.45 -2.84 18.94
C LYS A 98 -5.79 -3.42 19.36
N ASN A 99 -6.75 -2.56 19.62
CA ASN A 99 -8.02 -3.01 20.17
C ASN A 99 -9.07 -3.37 19.12
N THR A 100 -8.68 -3.38 17.87
CA THR A 100 -9.61 -3.73 16.81
C THR A 100 -9.83 -5.24 16.81
N THR A 101 -11.08 -5.65 16.93
CA THR A 101 -11.41 -7.07 16.89
C THR A 101 -11.95 -7.52 15.56
N GLU A 102 -12.36 -6.60 14.74
CA GLU A 102 -12.93 -6.95 13.45
C GLU A 102 -11.86 -7.39 12.48
N LEU A 103 -12.11 -8.51 11.81
CA LEU A 103 -11.20 -9.04 10.83
C LEU A 103 -11.57 -8.53 9.44
N LEU A 104 -10.65 -7.79 8.84
CA LEU A 104 -10.81 -7.33 7.47
C LEU A 104 -9.92 -8.19 6.58
N VAL A 105 -10.50 -8.72 5.51
CA VAL A 105 -9.76 -9.62 4.62
C VAL A 105 -9.46 -8.93 3.30
N GLY A 106 -8.55 -9.51 2.55
CA GLY A 106 -8.20 -8.97 1.24
C GLY A 106 -6.92 -8.17 1.21
N PHE A 107 -6.25 -8.04 2.34
CA PHE A 107 -4.97 -7.35 2.43
C PHE A 107 -3.83 -8.34 2.28
N GLN A 108 -2.75 -7.92 1.64
CA GLN A 108 -1.55 -8.73 1.54
C GLN A 108 -0.74 -8.70 2.83
N GLU A 109 -0.84 -7.62 3.59
CA GLU A 109 -0.09 -7.44 4.83
C GLU A 109 -0.92 -6.73 5.88
N TYR A 110 -0.61 -7.01 7.14
CA TYR A 110 -1.24 -6.37 8.29
C TYR A 110 -0.14 -5.89 9.23
N LEU A 111 -0.21 -4.64 9.69
CA LEU A 111 0.77 -4.08 10.61
C LEU A 111 0.06 -3.46 11.80
N MET A 112 0.57 -3.76 13.01
CA MET A 112 0.04 -3.15 14.22
C MET A 112 0.64 -1.75 14.35
N LYS A 113 -0.22 -0.75 14.45
CA LYS A 113 0.25 0.65 14.45
C LYS A 113 1.18 0.96 15.63
N GLU A 114 0.93 0.37 16.78
CA GLU A 114 1.73 0.70 17.95
C GLU A 114 3.14 0.14 17.91
N SER A 115 3.42 -0.79 17.02
CA SER A 115 4.77 -1.36 16.92
C SER A 115 5.44 -1.04 15.59
N ILE A 116 4.94 -0.06 14.88
CA ILE A 116 5.51 0.31 13.58
C ILE A 116 6.86 1.00 13.75
N THR A 117 7.82 0.51 12.98
CA THR A 117 9.09 1.19 12.79
C THR A 117 9.28 1.34 11.30
N ALA A 118 10.21 2.20 10.89
CA ALA A 118 10.48 2.39 9.47
C ALA A 118 10.87 1.07 8.82
N ASP A 119 11.70 0.28 9.48
CA ASP A 119 12.16 -1.00 8.92
C ASP A 119 11.02 -1.99 8.77
N ARG A 120 10.14 -2.09 9.77
CA ARG A 120 8.99 -2.99 9.68
C ARG A 120 8.05 -2.58 8.57
N LEU A 121 7.85 -1.27 8.46
CA LEU A 121 6.99 -0.73 7.43
C LEU A 121 7.53 -1.08 6.04
N TYR A 122 8.81 -0.85 5.84
CA TYR A 122 9.42 -1.14 4.55
C TYR A 122 9.38 -2.64 4.23
N SER A 123 9.68 -3.48 5.20
CA SER A 123 9.63 -4.93 5.00
C SER A 123 8.23 -5.38 4.60
N SER A 124 7.22 -4.83 5.26
CA SER A 124 5.85 -5.18 4.97
C SER A 124 5.45 -4.76 3.56
N LEU A 125 5.87 -3.57 3.14
CA LEU A 125 5.57 -3.10 1.80
C LEU A 125 6.19 -4.02 0.75
N LYS A 126 7.43 -4.41 0.95
CA LYS A 126 8.10 -5.31 0.03
C LYS A 126 7.45 -6.68 0.01
N ASN A 127 7.08 -7.19 1.17
CA ASN A 127 6.42 -8.48 1.25
C ASN A 127 5.08 -8.47 0.53
N GLY A 128 4.32 -7.41 0.70
CA GLY A 128 3.05 -7.28 0.02
C GLY A 128 3.20 -7.30 -1.49
N LEU A 129 4.19 -6.59 -1.99
CA LEU A 129 4.46 -6.57 -3.42
C LEU A 129 4.88 -7.94 -3.94
N LYS A 130 5.75 -8.60 -3.20
CA LYS A 130 6.21 -9.91 -3.57
C LYS A 130 5.07 -10.91 -3.61
N PHE A 131 4.22 -10.87 -2.60
CA PHE A 131 3.04 -11.73 -2.55
C PHE A 131 2.17 -11.49 -3.78
N ARG A 132 1.93 -10.25 -4.11
CA ARG A 132 1.05 -9.89 -5.22
C ARG A 132 1.61 -10.39 -6.55
N LYS A 133 2.90 -10.18 -6.75
CA LYS A 133 3.56 -10.63 -7.98
C LYS A 133 3.58 -12.15 -8.10
N THR A 134 3.86 -12.84 -7.01
CA THR A 134 3.89 -14.28 -7.01
C THR A 134 2.52 -14.86 -7.31
N ARG A 135 1.50 -14.28 -6.70
CA ARG A 135 0.13 -14.73 -6.94
C ARG A 135 -0.28 -14.54 -8.40
N ALA A 136 0.07 -13.41 -8.97
CA ALA A 136 -0.24 -13.15 -10.37
C ALA A 136 0.48 -14.13 -11.29
N TYR A 137 1.73 -14.42 -10.99
CA TYR A 137 2.52 -15.36 -11.76
C TYR A 137 1.89 -16.76 -11.73
N LEU A 138 1.51 -17.23 -10.55
CA LEU A 138 0.91 -18.53 -10.41
C LEU A 138 -0.42 -18.62 -11.12
N LYS A 139 -1.21 -17.57 -11.01
CA LYS A 139 -2.51 -17.54 -11.68
C LYS A 139 -2.33 -17.64 -13.17
N ASP A 140 -1.37 -16.93 -13.71
CA ASP A 140 -1.07 -16.98 -15.13
C ASP A 140 -0.66 -18.37 -15.57
N LYS A 141 0.22 -19.00 -14.80
CA LYS A 141 0.70 -20.34 -15.11
C LYS A 141 -0.45 -21.33 -15.18
N PHE A 142 -1.32 -21.28 -14.20
CA PHE A 142 -2.45 -22.22 -14.16
C PHE A 142 -3.49 -21.90 -15.23
N SER A 143 -3.66 -20.64 -15.56
CA SER A 143 -4.63 -20.24 -16.59
C SER A 143 -4.17 -20.64 -17.99
N ALA A 144 -2.88 -20.75 -18.19
CA ALA A 144 -2.33 -21.07 -19.51
C ALA A 144 -2.63 -22.49 -19.95
N LYS A 145 -3.19 -23.27 -19.06
CA LYS A 145 -3.60 -24.61 -19.46
C LYS A 145 -4.86 -24.60 -20.25
#